data_c6727cd5eaed3aadaac0b87f505b95b3
#
_entry.id   c6727cd5eaed3aadaac0b87f505b95b3
#
_cell.length_a   1.000
_cell.length_b   1.000
_cell.length_c   1.000
_cell.angle_alpha   90.00
_cell.angle_beta   90.00
_cell.angle_gamma   90.00
#
_symmetry.space_group_name_H-M   'P 1'
#
loop_
_entity.id
_entity.type
_entity.pdbx_description
1 polymer ?
#
loop_
_entity_poly.entity_id
_entity_poly.type
_entity_poly.pdbx_seq_one_letter_code
_entity_poly.pdbx_strand_id
1 'polypeptide(L)'
;MKKIIICITLLSCLVFPFIGWKLYAYQHNKISLTENADFYLVYPGKVEAFQLNGQEPVLLHTQKMNSQGYFGSGKNYILEDRYLVFGNDHQKFIHDNLISIDFQDGTVLRKPSKHSTSISGTDGQSFYTAGAYHHLVQFDKQFEATQTLALNDDFILHAPVYVDDTSVYLTGVVRELNQDGTEENVLIMFDKKDFSKQEIFKYDNSIATGDGLLVNGTIYLTIFGKRAPEYEDGQVPNELLTFDTKTKTFSSVTLEHPSPSTLHTLKDQKLLLIEHQNGMFSPLSFTIYNTQTGEQSYHTLKDLNPRPHYIDHIRQIDDKRLMIILANQLLIYDMKSQKIVSQTTLSEDYVSGIWINP
;
A
#
# COMPACT_ATOMS: atom_id res chain seq x y z
N MET A 1 -31.75 -52.67 -13.26
CA MET A 1 -31.48 -52.20 -11.88
C MET A 1 -30.00 -51.98 -11.57
N LYS A 2 -29.11 -53.00 -11.74
CA LYS A 2 -27.67 -52.80 -11.37
C LYS A 2 -26.98 -51.60 -12.05
N LYS A 3 -27.24 -51.32 -13.33
CA LYS A 3 -26.65 -50.17 -14.04
C LYS A 3 -27.11 -48.79 -13.49
N ILE A 4 -28.37 -48.69 -13.06
CA ILE A 4 -28.95 -47.47 -12.50
C ILE A 4 -28.35 -47.21 -11.10
N ILE A 5 -28.16 -48.23 -10.29
CA ILE A 5 -27.54 -48.13 -8.98
C ILE A 5 -26.08 -47.66 -9.12
N ILE A 6 -25.32 -48.19 -10.07
CA ILE A 6 -23.94 -47.77 -10.33
C ILE A 6 -23.87 -46.31 -10.77
N CYS A 7 -24.78 -45.85 -11.64
CA CYS A 7 -24.83 -44.44 -12.06
C CYS A 7 -25.17 -43.49 -10.88
N ILE A 8 -26.12 -43.88 -10.02
CA ILE A 8 -26.49 -43.09 -8.83
C ILE A 8 -25.32 -43.01 -7.84
N THR A 9 -24.64 -44.13 -7.61
CA THR A 9 -23.46 -44.15 -6.70
C THR A 9 -22.31 -43.33 -7.25
N LEU A 10 -22.02 -43.39 -8.56
CA LEU A 10 -21.01 -42.56 -9.20
C LEU A 10 -21.36 -41.06 -9.13
N LEU A 11 -22.63 -40.71 -9.36
CA LEU A 11 -23.10 -39.33 -9.28
C LEU A 11 -23.00 -38.80 -7.84
N SER A 12 -23.38 -39.60 -6.86
CA SER A 12 -23.25 -39.21 -5.43
C SER A 12 -21.78 -39.04 -5.01
N CYS A 13 -20.87 -39.89 -5.48
CA CYS A 13 -19.44 -39.77 -5.19
C CYS A 13 -18.79 -38.52 -5.81
N LEU A 14 -19.38 -37.92 -6.84
CA LEU A 14 -18.92 -36.66 -7.44
C LEU A 14 -19.60 -35.43 -6.84
N VAL A 15 -20.90 -35.53 -6.56
CA VAL A 15 -21.70 -34.39 -6.08
C VAL A 15 -21.40 -34.05 -4.61
N PHE A 16 -21.27 -35.04 -3.73
CA PHE A 16 -21.00 -34.80 -2.31
C PHE A 16 -19.63 -34.15 -2.05
N PRO A 17 -18.52 -34.58 -2.64
CA PRO A 17 -17.25 -33.88 -2.51
C PRO A 17 -17.28 -32.46 -3.09
N PHE A 18 -17.98 -32.23 -4.20
CA PHE A 18 -18.13 -30.92 -4.81
C PHE A 18 -18.94 -29.95 -3.94
N ILE A 19 -20.05 -30.41 -3.33
CA ILE A 19 -20.83 -29.63 -2.38
C ILE A 19 -20.02 -29.37 -1.11
N GLY A 20 -19.35 -30.40 -0.60
CA GLY A 20 -18.47 -30.26 0.57
C GLY A 20 -17.33 -29.27 0.33
N TRP A 21 -16.73 -29.33 -0.85
CA TRP A 21 -15.69 -28.37 -1.25
C TRP A 21 -16.23 -26.93 -1.41
N LYS A 22 -17.41 -26.75 -2.02
CA LYS A 22 -18.05 -25.43 -2.11
C LYS A 22 -18.44 -24.87 -0.76
N LEU A 23 -18.97 -25.69 0.12
CA LEU A 23 -19.29 -25.28 1.51
C LEU A 23 -18.03 -24.94 2.30
N TYR A 24 -16.98 -25.75 2.16
CA TYR A 24 -15.68 -25.47 2.75
C TYR A 24 -15.09 -24.17 2.23
N ALA A 25 -15.06 -23.95 0.92
CA ALA A 25 -14.58 -22.73 0.30
C ALA A 25 -15.41 -21.51 0.75
N TYR A 26 -16.73 -21.64 0.83
CA TYR A 26 -17.61 -20.59 1.30
C TYR A 26 -17.34 -20.21 2.77
N GLN A 27 -17.18 -21.20 3.66
CA GLN A 27 -16.88 -20.97 5.08
C GLN A 27 -15.51 -20.31 5.30
N HIS A 28 -14.54 -20.55 4.40
CA HIS A 28 -13.19 -20.01 4.50
C HIS A 28 -13.00 -18.68 3.72
N ASN A 29 -14.04 -18.23 3.03
CA ASN A 29 -14.08 -16.92 2.36
C ASN A 29 -14.78 -15.84 3.20
N LYS A 30 -14.97 -16.10 4.49
CA LYS A 30 -15.50 -15.09 5.42
C LYS A 30 -14.63 -15.03 6.66
N ILE A 31 -14.40 -13.81 7.13
CA ILE A 31 -13.89 -13.54 8.47
C ILE A 31 -15.04 -13.22 9.42
N SER A 32 -14.93 -13.63 10.68
CA SER A 32 -15.87 -13.21 11.72
C SER A 32 -15.48 -11.83 12.21
N LEU A 33 -16.36 -10.87 12.02
CA LEU A 33 -16.18 -9.54 12.58
C LEU A 33 -16.55 -9.57 14.07
N THR A 34 -15.73 -8.98 14.90
CA THR A 34 -15.89 -8.96 16.36
C THR A 34 -16.47 -7.60 16.76
N GLU A 35 -17.62 -7.60 17.46
CA GLU A 35 -18.40 -6.39 17.76
C GLU A 35 -17.60 -5.27 18.46
N ASN A 36 -16.63 -5.61 19.29
CA ASN A 36 -15.88 -4.64 20.09
C ASN A 36 -14.44 -4.47 19.60
N ALA A 37 -14.13 -4.88 18.39
CA ALA A 37 -12.79 -4.68 17.85
C ALA A 37 -12.61 -3.22 17.42
N ASP A 38 -11.54 -2.58 17.87
CA ASP A 38 -11.16 -1.25 17.41
C ASP A 38 -10.36 -1.32 16.09
N PHE A 39 -9.61 -2.42 15.89
CA PHE A 39 -8.87 -2.65 14.67
C PHE A 39 -8.60 -4.13 14.40
N TYR A 40 -8.21 -4.40 13.17
CA TYR A 40 -7.82 -5.74 12.71
C TYR A 40 -6.42 -5.70 12.08
N LEU A 41 -5.61 -6.69 12.39
CA LEU A 41 -4.37 -6.99 11.70
C LEU A 41 -4.59 -8.17 10.75
N VAL A 42 -4.22 -7.98 9.49
CA VAL A 42 -4.35 -8.99 8.45
C VAL A 42 -2.98 -9.57 8.15
N TYR A 43 -2.87 -10.88 8.21
CA TYR A 43 -1.67 -11.66 7.95
C TYR A 43 -1.86 -12.58 6.74
N PRO A 44 -0.81 -13.17 6.18
CA PRO A 44 -0.92 -14.08 5.04
C PRO A 44 -1.83 -15.30 5.23
N GLY A 45 -2.27 -15.63 6.41
CA GLY A 45 -3.10 -16.83 6.66
C GLY A 45 -4.14 -16.65 7.74
N LYS A 46 -4.26 -15.45 8.31
CA LYS A 46 -5.19 -15.18 9.40
C LYS A 46 -5.52 -13.70 9.52
N VAL A 47 -6.55 -13.42 10.28
CA VAL A 47 -6.92 -12.07 10.74
C VAL A 47 -7.01 -12.10 12.26
N GLU A 48 -6.47 -11.10 12.91
CA GLU A 48 -6.54 -10.89 14.34
C GLU A 48 -7.33 -9.61 14.65
N ALA A 49 -8.32 -9.72 15.52
CA ALA A 49 -9.14 -8.62 16.01
C ALA A 49 -8.63 -8.13 17.36
N PHE A 50 -8.47 -6.83 17.50
CA PHE A 50 -7.95 -6.20 18.71
C PHE A 50 -8.90 -5.13 19.24
N GLN A 51 -8.91 -4.96 20.56
CA GLN A 51 -9.52 -3.85 21.26
C GLN A 51 -8.43 -3.02 21.95
N LEU A 52 -8.60 -1.70 21.98
CA LEU A 52 -7.74 -0.80 22.74
C LEU A 52 -8.32 -0.62 24.14
N ASN A 53 -7.70 -1.23 25.13
CA ASN A 53 -8.02 -0.97 26.54
C ASN A 53 -7.17 0.20 27.04
N GLY A 54 -7.68 1.41 26.86
CA GLY A 54 -6.90 2.64 27.06
C GLY A 54 -5.80 2.79 26.00
N GLN A 55 -4.56 2.43 26.35
CA GLN A 55 -3.41 2.46 25.44
C GLN A 55 -2.93 1.07 25.02
N GLU A 56 -3.44 0.02 25.66
CA GLU A 56 -2.97 -1.35 25.46
C GLU A 56 -3.84 -2.09 24.44
N PRO A 57 -3.25 -2.60 23.35
CA PRO A 57 -3.92 -3.50 22.43
C PRO A 57 -4.17 -4.87 23.10
N VAL A 58 -5.42 -5.30 23.13
CA VAL A 58 -5.84 -6.60 23.67
C VAL A 58 -6.36 -7.43 22.50
N LEU A 59 -5.77 -8.60 22.27
CA LEU A 59 -6.24 -9.56 21.28
C LEU A 59 -7.58 -10.16 21.73
N LEU A 60 -8.62 -9.96 20.93
CA LEU A 60 -9.95 -10.50 21.16
C LEU A 60 -10.15 -11.85 20.48
N HIS A 61 -9.71 -11.95 19.23
CA HIS A 61 -9.99 -13.12 18.41
C HIS A 61 -8.93 -13.29 17.31
N THR A 62 -8.61 -14.55 17.00
CA THR A 62 -7.79 -14.94 15.85
C THR A 62 -8.59 -15.88 14.98
N GLN A 63 -8.69 -15.58 13.70
CA GLN A 63 -9.33 -16.42 12.71
C GLN A 63 -8.40 -16.77 11.57
N LYS A 64 -8.32 -18.05 11.20
CA LYS A 64 -7.61 -18.49 10.00
C LYS A 64 -8.36 -18.03 8.76
N MET A 65 -7.61 -17.56 7.80
CA MET A 65 -8.08 -17.18 6.47
C MET A 65 -7.49 -18.13 5.44
N ASN A 66 -8.31 -18.58 4.49
CA ASN A 66 -7.82 -19.44 3.42
C ASN A 66 -7.10 -18.61 2.35
N SER A 67 -5.98 -18.04 2.73
CA SER A 67 -5.10 -17.35 1.79
C SER A 67 -3.79 -18.13 1.69
N GLN A 68 -3.58 -18.78 0.56
CA GLN A 68 -2.28 -19.36 0.26
C GLN A 68 -1.44 -18.30 -0.46
N GLY A 69 -0.43 -17.77 0.19
CA GLY A 69 0.53 -16.86 -0.39
C GLY A 69 0.83 -15.66 0.49
N TYR A 70 2.00 -15.10 0.34
CA TYR A 70 2.38 -13.84 0.93
C TYR A 70 1.53 -12.75 0.29
N PHE A 71 0.93 -11.90 1.09
CA PHE A 71 0.54 -10.58 0.63
C PHE A 71 1.85 -9.82 0.45
N GLY A 72 2.15 -9.42 -0.77
CA GLY A 72 3.39 -8.71 -1.06
C GLY A 72 3.57 -7.49 -0.15
N SER A 73 4.78 -7.01 -0.02
CA SER A 73 5.14 -5.78 0.70
C SER A 73 4.48 -4.51 0.14
N GLY A 74 3.47 -4.67 -0.71
CA GLY A 74 2.71 -3.58 -1.31
C GLY A 74 1.83 -2.83 -0.31
N LYS A 75 1.59 -1.56 -0.59
CA LYS A 75 0.63 -0.76 0.16
C LYS A 75 -0.75 -1.42 0.10
N ASN A 76 -1.47 -1.42 1.23
CA ASN A 76 -2.87 -1.75 1.25
C ASN A 76 -3.71 -0.49 1.14
N TYR A 77 -4.89 -0.61 0.54
CA TYR A 77 -5.77 0.50 0.22
C TYR A 77 -7.16 0.28 0.78
N ILE A 78 -7.86 1.36 1.05
CA ILE A 78 -9.26 1.33 1.50
C ILE A 78 -10.12 1.84 0.35
N LEU A 79 -11.16 1.06 0.00
CA LEU A 79 -12.17 1.44 -0.96
C LEU A 79 -13.53 1.57 -0.26
N GLU A 80 -14.28 2.62 -0.62
CA GLU A 80 -15.64 2.89 -0.12
C GLU A 80 -15.72 2.87 1.43
N ASP A 81 -14.62 3.23 2.14
CA ASP A 81 -14.51 3.13 3.61
C ASP A 81 -14.98 1.78 4.19
N ARG A 82 -14.88 0.71 3.40
CA ARG A 82 -15.43 -0.60 3.69
C ARG A 82 -14.48 -1.75 3.34
N TYR A 83 -13.78 -1.65 2.21
CA TYR A 83 -12.96 -2.73 1.70
C TYR A 83 -11.49 -2.46 1.94
N LEU A 84 -10.78 -3.39 2.56
CA LEU A 84 -9.32 -3.40 2.60
C LEU A 84 -8.82 -4.21 1.41
N VAL A 85 -8.05 -3.59 0.52
CA VAL A 85 -7.61 -4.16 -0.75
C VAL A 85 -6.10 -4.31 -0.79
N PHE A 86 -5.64 -5.43 -1.33
CA PHE A 86 -4.24 -5.75 -1.54
C PHE A 86 -3.99 -6.24 -2.96
N GLY A 87 -2.85 -5.86 -3.54
CA GLY A 87 -2.21 -6.62 -4.60
C GLY A 87 -1.34 -7.71 -3.98
N ASN A 88 -1.45 -8.93 -4.43
CA ASN A 88 -0.56 -10.00 -4.03
C ASN A 88 0.44 -10.28 -5.15
N ASP A 89 1.68 -9.85 -4.94
CA ASP A 89 2.80 -10.10 -5.83
C ASP A 89 3.46 -11.42 -5.45
N HIS A 90 2.95 -12.56 -5.94
CA HIS A 90 3.64 -13.79 -5.59
C HIS A 90 3.58 -14.96 -6.51
N GLN A 91 4.67 -15.12 -6.97
CA GLN A 91 5.92 -15.87 -6.84
C GLN A 91 5.85 -17.37 -7.11
N LYS A 92 4.82 -18.11 -6.96
CA LYS A 92 4.94 -19.55 -7.22
C LYS A 92 4.24 -20.05 -8.46
N PHE A 93 3.20 -19.43 -8.91
CA PHE A 93 2.49 -19.90 -10.12
C PHE A 93 1.74 -18.74 -10.83
N ILE A 94 2.43 -18.05 -11.71
CA ILE A 94 1.91 -17.48 -12.97
C ILE A 94 0.90 -16.31 -12.90
N HIS A 95 0.20 -16.03 -11.79
CA HIS A 95 -0.79 -14.94 -11.73
C HIS A 95 -0.77 -14.25 -10.39
N ASP A 96 -0.63 -12.94 -10.41
CA ASP A 96 -0.90 -12.06 -9.27
C ASP A 96 -2.36 -12.24 -8.85
N ASN A 97 -2.63 -12.05 -7.57
CA ASN A 97 -4.00 -12.09 -7.07
C ASN A 97 -4.37 -10.71 -6.51
N LEU A 98 -5.61 -10.36 -6.71
CA LEU A 98 -6.26 -9.25 -6.03
C LEU A 98 -7.07 -9.81 -4.88
N ILE A 99 -6.94 -9.22 -3.70
CA ILE A 99 -7.65 -9.65 -2.51
C ILE A 99 -8.33 -8.44 -1.89
N SER A 100 -9.60 -8.57 -1.55
CA SER A 100 -10.30 -7.60 -0.71
C SER A 100 -10.98 -8.28 0.46
N ILE A 101 -11.01 -7.59 1.58
CA ILE A 101 -11.76 -7.97 2.78
C ILE A 101 -12.81 -6.89 3.02
N ASP A 102 -14.06 -7.30 3.02
CA ASP A 102 -15.20 -6.45 3.34
C ASP A 102 -15.39 -6.41 4.85
N PHE A 103 -15.08 -5.27 5.47
CA PHE A 103 -15.25 -5.08 6.91
C PHE A 103 -16.66 -4.70 7.36
N GLN A 104 -17.65 -4.76 6.46
CA GLN A 104 -19.06 -4.66 6.84
C GLN A 104 -19.68 -6.04 7.11
N ASP A 105 -19.31 -7.08 6.34
CA ASP A 105 -19.90 -8.41 6.46
C ASP A 105 -18.89 -9.56 6.56
N GLY A 106 -17.61 -9.25 6.54
CA GLY A 106 -16.52 -10.21 6.66
C GLY A 106 -16.21 -10.99 5.39
N THR A 107 -16.81 -10.67 4.25
CA THR A 107 -16.57 -11.39 2.99
C THR A 107 -15.14 -11.15 2.49
N VAL A 108 -14.45 -12.22 2.11
CA VAL A 108 -13.12 -12.18 1.47
C VAL A 108 -13.27 -12.53 0.00
N LEU A 109 -12.99 -11.57 -0.86
CA LEU A 109 -12.92 -11.77 -2.30
C LEU A 109 -11.46 -11.99 -2.70
N ARG A 110 -11.22 -13.01 -3.53
CA ARG A 110 -9.94 -13.26 -4.15
C ARG A 110 -10.12 -13.52 -5.63
N LYS A 111 -9.37 -12.78 -6.44
CA LYS A 111 -9.45 -12.90 -7.90
C LYS A 111 -8.06 -12.94 -8.53
N PRO A 112 -7.76 -13.91 -9.38
CA PRO A 112 -6.53 -13.90 -10.16
C PRO A 112 -6.48 -12.67 -11.05
N SER A 113 -5.37 -11.95 -11.06
CA SER A 113 -5.11 -10.89 -12.03
C SER A 113 -4.27 -11.41 -13.18
N LYS A 114 -4.60 -10.99 -14.40
CA LYS A 114 -3.77 -11.23 -15.58
C LYS A 114 -2.66 -10.20 -15.73
N HIS A 115 -2.67 -9.16 -14.88
CA HIS A 115 -1.77 -8.03 -14.92
C HIS A 115 -1.01 -7.94 -13.59
N SER A 116 0.20 -7.44 -13.64
CA SER A 116 0.99 -7.20 -12.44
C SER A 116 0.27 -6.23 -11.49
N THR A 117 0.39 -6.51 -10.19
CA THR A 117 -0.17 -5.70 -9.12
C THR A 117 0.92 -5.08 -8.23
N SER A 118 2.17 -5.08 -8.70
CA SER A 118 3.33 -4.60 -7.94
C SER A 118 3.26 -3.12 -7.61
N ILE A 119 2.68 -2.33 -8.50
CA ILE A 119 2.46 -0.90 -8.32
C ILE A 119 0.95 -0.66 -8.34
N SER A 120 0.44 0.00 -7.33
CA SER A 120 -1.00 0.16 -7.16
C SER A 120 -1.38 1.49 -6.53
N GLY A 121 -2.64 1.84 -6.60
CA GLY A 121 -3.23 3.04 -6.03
C GLY A 121 -4.75 2.97 -5.98
N THR A 122 -5.37 3.99 -5.40
CA THR A 122 -6.83 4.12 -5.30
C THR A 122 -7.26 5.58 -5.31
N ASP A 123 -8.48 5.81 -5.74
CA ASP A 123 -9.24 7.04 -5.54
C ASP A 123 -10.31 6.91 -4.44
N GLY A 124 -10.27 5.80 -3.70
CA GLY A 124 -11.29 5.45 -2.71
C GLY A 124 -12.52 4.74 -3.30
N GLN A 125 -12.69 4.67 -4.62
CA GLN A 125 -13.81 4.00 -5.30
C GLN A 125 -13.36 2.85 -6.18
N SER A 126 -12.23 3.02 -6.85
CA SER A 126 -11.62 2.05 -7.76
C SER A 126 -10.21 1.71 -7.29
N PHE A 127 -9.75 0.53 -7.68
CA PHE A 127 -8.39 0.08 -7.47
C PHE A 127 -7.64 0.12 -8.80
N TYR A 128 -6.44 0.67 -8.78
CA TYR A 128 -5.61 0.83 -9.97
C TYR A 128 -4.31 0.04 -9.78
N THR A 129 -3.86 -0.63 -10.84
CA THR A 129 -2.57 -1.29 -10.86
C THR A 129 -1.78 -0.91 -12.10
N ALA A 130 -0.46 -0.87 -11.94
CA ALA A 130 0.46 -0.78 -13.05
C ALA A 130 1.66 -1.69 -12.77
N GLY A 131 2.39 -2.14 -13.77
CA GLY A 131 3.58 -2.95 -13.48
C GLY A 131 4.12 -3.76 -14.66
N ALA A 132 4.85 -4.82 -14.32
CA ALA A 132 5.84 -5.51 -15.14
C ALA A 132 5.41 -5.98 -16.55
N TYR A 133 4.16 -5.98 -16.90
CA TYR A 133 3.68 -6.22 -18.26
C TYR A 133 3.14 -4.94 -18.91
N HIS A 134 3.59 -3.79 -18.41
CA HIS A 134 3.32 -2.47 -18.97
C HIS A 134 1.84 -2.20 -19.24
N HIS A 135 0.98 -2.53 -18.26
CA HIS A 135 -0.44 -2.20 -18.33
C HIS A 135 -0.82 -1.30 -17.15
N LEU A 136 -1.59 -0.26 -17.45
CA LEU A 136 -2.39 0.47 -16.46
C LEU A 136 -3.80 -0.12 -16.49
N VAL A 137 -4.28 -0.60 -15.34
CA VAL A 137 -5.60 -1.23 -15.22
C VAL A 137 -6.39 -0.58 -14.10
N GLN A 138 -7.62 -0.25 -14.37
CA GLN A 138 -8.62 0.16 -13.38
C GLN A 138 -9.54 -1.02 -13.08
N PHE A 139 -9.77 -1.28 -11.81
CA PHE A 139 -10.67 -2.31 -11.31
C PHE A 139 -11.79 -1.69 -10.47
N ASP A 140 -12.99 -2.25 -10.57
CA ASP A 140 -14.05 -2.02 -9.61
C ASP A 140 -13.83 -2.83 -8.31
N LYS A 141 -14.76 -2.72 -7.37
CA LYS A 141 -14.70 -3.44 -6.08
C LYS A 141 -14.89 -4.97 -6.18
N GLN A 142 -15.33 -5.48 -7.32
CA GLN A 142 -15.40 -6.91 -7.65
C GLN A 142 -14.14 -7.38 -8.39
N PHE A 143 -13.16 -6.50 -8.57
CA PHE A 143 -11.96 -6.72 -9.37
C PHE A 143 -12.26 -7.10 -10.83
N GLU A 144 -13.36 -6.56 -11.40
CA GLU A 144 -13.55 -6.54 -12.83
C GLU A 144 -12.77 -5.36 -13.42
N ALA A 145 -11.97 -5.64 -14.47
CA ALA A 145 -11.25 -4.60 -15.17
C ALA A 145 -12.23 -3.71 -15.94
N THR A 146 -12.32 -2.44 -15.57
CA THR A 146 -13.21 -1.46 -16.21
C THR A 146 -12.50 -0.70 -17.32
N GLN A 147 -11.18 -0.51 -17.18
CA GLN A 147 -10.30 0.02 -18.22
C GLN A 147 -8.94 -0.67 -18.19
N THR A 148 -8.32 -0.81 -19.36
CA THR A 148 -6.96 -1.33 -19.49
C THR A 148 -6.26 -0.59 -20.62
N LEU A 149 -5.04 -0.12 -20.35
CA LEU A 149 -4.14 0.48 -21.33
C LEU A 149 -2.82 -0.27 -21.33
N ALA A 150 -2.34 -0.69 -22.50
CA ALA A 150 -0.96 -1.13 -22.64
C ALA A 150 -0.05 0.12 -22.64
N LEU A 151 0.91 0.13 -21.72
CA LEU A 151 1.93 1.17 -21.66
C LEU A 151 3.07 0.82 -22.62
N ASN A 152 3.89 1.81 -22.96
CA ASN A 152 5.08 1.56 -23.77
C ASN A 152 6.12 0.74 -22.97
N ASP A 153 6.77 -0.22 -23.61
CA ASP A 153 7.79 -1.10 -23.02
C ASP A 153 9.04 -0.32 -22.54
N ASP A 154 9.25 0.88 -23.04
CA ASP A 154 10.36 1.76 -22.63
C ASP A 154 10.11 2.50 -21.31
N PHE A 155 8.90 2.38 -20.75
CA PHE A 155 8.52 3.06 -19.53
C PHE A 155 8.75 2.18 -18.29
N ILE A 156 9.70 2.57 -17.43
CA ILE A 156 10.01 1.90 -16.16
C ILE A 156 9.35 2.66 -15.02
N LEU A 157 8.41 2.03 -14.35
CA LEU A 157 7.69 2.60 -13.21
C LEU A 157 8.53 2.62 -11.93
N HIS A 158 8.45 3.70 -11.17
CA HIS A 158 9.24 3.87 -9.95
C HIS A 158 8.40 4.02 -8.66
N ALA A 159 7.15 4.41 -8.75
CA ALA A 159 6.36 4.83 -7.60
C ALA A 159 4.91 4.32 -7.69
N PRO A 160 4.11 4.42 -6.61
CA PRO A 160 2.70 4.06 -6.63
C PRO A 160 1.90 4.76 -7.75
N VAL A 161 0.71 4.23 -8.03
CA VAL A 161 -0.28 4.91 -8.87
C VAL A 161 -0.93 6.00 -8.02
N TYR A 162 -0.95 7.23 -8.50
CA TYR A 162 -1.68 8.34 -7.86
C TYR A 162 -2.97 8.60 -8.63
N VAL A 163 -4.05 8.87 -7.93
CA VAL A 163 -5.36 9.07 -8.57
C VAL A 163 -6.09 10.21 -7.88
N ASP A 164 -6.55 11.18 -8.68
CA ASP A 164 -7.50 12.20 -8.23
C ASP A 164 -8.89 12.01 -8.89
N ASP A 165 -9.73 13.01 -8.81
CA ASP A 165 -11.09 12.94 -9.34
C ASP A 165 -11.12 12.78 -10.87
N THR A 166 -10.11 13.28 -11.57
CA THR A 166 -10.08 13.41 -13.03
C THR A 166 -8.98 12.62 -13.71
N SER A 167 -7.92 12.29 -12.99
CA SER A 167 -6.66 11.83 -13.59
C SER A 167 -6.01 10.69 -12.80
N VAL A 168 -5.26 9.88 -13.52
CA VAL A 168 -4.35 8.86 -12.99
C VAL A 168 -2.92 9.26 -13.34
N TYR A 169 -2.02 9.18 -12.38
CA TYR A 169 -0.63 9.58 -12.55
C TYR A 169 0.32 8.42 -12.29
N LEU A 170 1.30 8.27 -13.16
CA LEU A 170 2.42 7.34 -13.01
C LEU A 170 3.74 8.10 -13.08
N THR A 171 4.70 7.73 -12.27
CA THR A 171 6.07 8.24 -12.34
C THR A 171 7.04 7.16 -12.73
N GLY A 172 8.07 7.52 -13.45
CA GLY A 172 9.07 6.58 -13.89
C GLY A 172 10.10 7.21 -14.83
N VAL A 173 10.78 6.33 -15.55
CA VAL A 173 11.81 6.67 -16.53
C VAL A 173 11.41 6.17 -17.89
N VAL A 174 11.60 7.00 -18.92
CA VAL A 174 11.45 6.60 -20.32
C VAL A 174 12.83 6.54 -20.98
N ARG A 175 13.15 5.41 -21.62
CA ARG A 175 14.47 5.13 -22.16
C ARG A 175 14.75 5.77 -23.52
N GLU A 176 13.75 5.97 -24.35
CA GLU A 176 13.94 6.36 -25.76
C GLU A 176 13.53 7.80 -26.09
N LEU A 177 13.27 8.67 -25.10
CA LEU A 177 12.90 10.06 -25.42
C LEU A 177 14.04 10.90 -25.98
N ASN A 178 15.28 10.50 -25.78
CA ASN A 178 16.45 11.19 -26.31
C ASN A 178 17.18 10.38 -27.38
N GLN A 179 17.62 11.05 -28.45
CA GLN A 179 18.39 10.43 -29.55
C GLN A 179 19.75 9.85 -29.12
N ASP A 180 20.23 10.21 -27.92
CA ASP A 180 21.48 9.73 -27.33
C ASP A 180 21.31 8.55 -26.38
N GLY A 181 20.07 8.03 -26.24
CA GLY A 181 19.75 6.92 -25.35
C GLY A 181 19.74 7.26 -23.86
N THR A 182 19.71 8.55 -23.51
CA THR A 182 19.60 8.96 -22.11
C THR A 182 18.18 8.74 -21.58
N GLU A 183 18.09 8.22 -20.37
CA GLU A 183 16.82 8.03 -19.65
C GLU A 183 16.27 9.39 -19.21
N GLU A 184 14.96 9.59 -19.36
CA GLU A 184 14.27 10.78 -18.87
C GLU A 184 13.29 10.46 -17.75
N ASN A 185 13.40 11.20 -16.66
CA ASN A 185 12.43 11.16 -15.58
C ASN A 185 11.12 11.83 -16.01
N VAL A 186 10.02 11.10 -15.87
CA VAL A 186 8.70 11.58 -16.30
C VAL A 186 7.62 11.30 -15.26
N LEU A 187 6.63 12.19 -15.23
CA LEU A 187 5.31 11.94 -14.67
C LEU A 187 4.34 11.92 -15.86
N ILE A 188 3.59 10.84 -16.00
CA ILE A 188 2.56 10.71 -17.03
C ILE A 188 1.20 10.84 -16.35
N MET A 189 0.38 11.75 -16.85
CA MET A 189 -0.99 11.96 -16.44
C MET A 189 -1.93 11.38 -17.50
N PHE A 190 -2.84 10.51 -17.09
CA PHE A 190 -3.88 9.93 -17.94
C PHE A 190 -5.24 10.49 -17.53
N ASP A 191 -6.12 10.75 -18.51
CA ASP A 191 -7.52 11.04 -18.24
C ASP A 191 -8.19 9.78 -17.62
N LYS A 192 -8.82 9.93 -16.45
CA LYS A 192 -9.40 8.82 -15.68
C LYS A 192 -10.55 8.11 -16.42
N LYS A 193 -11.23 8.80 -17.34
CA LYS A 193 -12.33 8.24 -18.14
C LYS A 193 -11.85 7.60 -19.45
N ASP A 194 -10.66 8.00 -19.92
CA ASP A 194 -10.11 7.56 -21.19
C ASP A 194 -8.58 7.55 -21.13
N PHE A 195 -7.99 6.44 -20.72
CA PHE A 195 -6.53 6.29 -20.58
C PHE A 195 -5.74 6.54 -21.88
N SER A 196 -6.40 6.56 -23.05
CA SER A 196 -5.73 6.91 -24.30
C SER A 196 -5.30 8.39 -24.37
N LYS A 197 -5.90 9.23 -23.54
CA LYS A 197 -5.54 10.65 -23.40
C LYS A 197 -4.52 10.82 -22.30
N GLN A 198 -3.31 11.20 -22.69
CA GLN A 198 -2.19 11.35 -21.75
C GLN A 198 -1.42 12.65 -21.99
N GLU A 199 -0.82 13.16 -20.91
CA GLU A 199 0.15 14.24 -20.94
C GLU A 199 1.41 13.79 -20.19
N ILE A 200 2.59 14.20 -20.71
CA ILE A 200 3.89 13.82 -20.13
C ILE A 200 4.59 15.08 -19.61
N PHE A 201 5.03 15.02 -18.36
CA PHE A 201 5.76 16.07 -17.67
C PHE A 201 7.16 15.56 -17.32
N LYS A 202 8.20 16.24 -17.78
CA LYS A 202 9.59 15.90 -17.50
C LYS A 202 10.05 16.61 -16.22
N TYR A 203 10.89 15.95 -15.45
CA TYR A 203 11.55 16.55 -14.30
C TYR A 203 13.05 16.21 -14.30
N ASP A 204 13.80 16.77 -13.38
CA ASP A 204 15.25 16.70 -13.33
C ASP A 204 15.77 15.24 -13.38
N ASN A 205 16.55 14.93 -14.42
CA ASN A 205 17.13 13.60 -14.62
C ASN A 205 18.25 13.26 -13.63
N SER A 206 18.75 14.25 -12.90
CA SER A 206 19.77 14.03 -11.87
C SER A 206 19.20 13.40 -10.59
N ILE A 207 17.87 13.43 -10.38
CA ILE A 207 17.25 12.90 -9.18
C ILE A 207 16.66 11.50 -9.40
N ALA A 208 16.72 10.66 -8.35
CA ALA A 208 16.05 9.38 -8.30
C ALA A 208 14.93 9.44 -7.29
N THR A 209 13.69 9.30 -7.76
CA THR A 209 12.49 9.32 -6.93
C THR A 209 12.13 7.92 -6.43
N GLY A 210 11.60 7.85 -5.22
CA GLY A 210 11.16 6.63 -4.55
C GLY A 210 9.65 6.59 -4.34
N ASP A 211 9.26 6.48 -3.07
CA ASP A 211 7.85 6.46 -2.69
C ASP A 211 7.16 7.81 -2.92
N GLY A 212 5.85 7.80 -2.98
CA GLY A 212 5.09 9.02 -3.15
C GLY A 212 3.64 8.92 -2.69
N LEU A 213 2.99 10.08 -2.65
CA LEU A 213 1.63 10.22 -2.16
C LEU A 213 0.96 11.45 -2.77
N LEU A 214 -0.30 11.30 -3.19
CA LEU A 214 -1.14 12.42 -3.62
C LEU A 214 -1.98 12.92 -2.44
N VAL A 215 -1.83 14.20 -2.12
CA VAL A 215 -2.56 14.87 -1.04
C VAL A 215 -3.00 16.26 -1.47
N ASN A 216 -4.29 16.55 -1.38
CA ASN A 216 -4.86 17.86 -1.68
C ASN A 216 -4.43 18.44 -3.03
N GLY A 217 -4.39 17.60 -4.07
CA GLY A 217 -4.00 18.00 -5.41
C GLY A 217 -2.49 18.21 -5.63
N THR A 218 -1.66 17.79 -4.69
CA THR A 218 -0.21 17.78 -4.82
C THR A 218 0.34 16.37 -4.68
N ILE A 219 1.11 15.90 -5.64
CA ILE A 219 1.88 14.66 -5.55
C ILE A 219 3.21 15.01 -4.89
N TYR A 220 3.50 14.34 -3.76
CA TYR A 220 4.78 14.40 -3.07
C TYR A 220 5.57 13.14 -3.40
N LEU A 221 6.84 13.27 -3.79
CA LEU A 221 7.75 12.18 -4.11
C LEU A 221 8.99 12.28 -3.24
N THR A 222 9.39 11.17 -2.63
CA THR A 222 10.68 11.12 -1.93
C THR A 222 11.82 11.10 -2.94
N ILE A 223 12.92 11.80 -2.62
CA ILE A 223 14.15 11.74 -3.38
C ILE A 223 15.14 10.90 -2.57
N PHE A 224 15.50 9.71 -3.06
CA PHE A 224 16.42 8.81 -2.35
C PHE A 224 17.86 8.88 -2.86
N GLY A 225 18.10 9.56 -3.98
CA GLY A 225 19.42 9.74 -4.54
C GLY A 225 19.46 10.85 -5.58
N LYS A 226 20.66 11.37 -5.82
CA LYS A 226 20.94 12.24 -6.94
C LYS A 226 22.07 11.60 -7.75
N ARG A 227 21.92 11.54 -9.08
CA ARG A 227 22.92 10.97 -9.98
C ARG A 227 24.11 11.94 -10.10
N ALA A 228 25.36 11.44 -9.99
CA ALA A 228 26.56 12.23 -10.18
C ALA A 228 26.61 12.87 -11.60
N PRO A 229 27.30 14.04 -11.84
CA PRO A 229 28.54 14.46 -11.18
C PRO A 229 28.40 15.58 -10.13
N GLU A 230 27.19 16.05 -9.83
CA GLU A 230 26.98 17.26 -9.03
C GLU A 230 26.93 17.02 -7.51
N TYR A 231 27.00 15.75 -7.07
CA TYR A 231 27.00 15.40 -5.66
C TYR A 231 28.35 14.91 -5.22
N GLU A 232 28.93 15.57 -4.23
CA GLU A 232 30.02 15.00 -3.43
C GLU A 232 29.50 13.74 -2.77
N ASP A 233 30.25 12.65 -2.86
CA ASP A 233 29.92 11.37 -2.22
C ASP A 233 29.51 11.58 -0.75
N GLY A 234 28.27 11.25 -0.44
CA GLY A 234 27.75 11.26 0.94
C GLY A 234 26.68 12.33 1.27
N GLN A 235 26.30 13.20 0.35
CA GLN A 235 25.16 14.10 0.60
C GLN A 235 23.85 13.33 0.40
N VAL A 236 23.10 13.16 1.45
CA VAL A 236 21.80 12.53 1.44
C VAL A 236 20.72 13.58 1.20
N PRO A 237 19.82 13.40 0.23
CA PRO A 237 18.78 14.36 -0.06
C PRO A 237 17.90 14.64 1.17
N ASN A 238 17.55 15.90 1.35
CA ASN A 238 16.59 16.35 2.37
C ASN A 238 15.42 17.09 1.72
N GLU A 239 14.98 16.61 0.57
CA GLU A 239 13.94 17.24 -0.23
C GLU A 239 12.86 16.23 -0.62
N LEU A 240 11.64 16.73 -0.80
CA LEU A 240 10.58 16.07 -1.54
C LEU A 240 10.40 16.81 -2.87
N LEU A 241 10.34 16.09 -3.97
CA LEU A 241 9.84 16.63 -5.22
C LEU A 241 8.32 16.73 -5.12
N THR A 242 7.75 17.83 -5.56
CA THR A 242 6.29 18.02 -5.59
C THR A 242 5.80 18.32 -7.00
N PHE A 243 4.60 17.83 -7.32
CA PHE A 243 3.89 18.17 -8.55
C PHE A 243 2.48 18.63 -8.19
N ASP A 244 2.18 19.89 -8.52
CA ASP A 244 0.83 20.44 -8.36
C ASP A 244 -0.02 20.02 -9.55
N THR A 245 -1.09 19.24 -9.30
CA THR A 245 -1.92 18.65 -10.35
C THR A 245 -2.77 19.69 -11.08
N LYS A 246 -3.03 20.82 -10.46
CA LYS A 246 -3.83 21.91 -11.04
C LYS A 246 -3.01 22.81 -11.95
N THR A 247 -1.83 23.24 -11.49
CA THR A 247 -0.92 24.10 -12.28
C THR A 247 -0.02 23.28 -13.19
N LYS A 248 0.07 21.97 -12.99
CA LYS A 248 0.91 21.03 -13.74
C LYS A 248 2.40 21.40 -13.68
N THR A 249 2.86 21.82 -12.52
CA THR A 249 4.24 22.29 -12.31
C THR A 249 4.93 21.53 -11.20
N PHE A 250 6.23 21.28 -11.39
CA PHE A 250 7.10 20.75 -10.36
C PHE A 250 7.66 21.85 -9.47
N SER A 251 7.86 21.53 -8.21
CA SER A 251 8.60 22.29 -7.22
C SER A 251 9.24 21.35 -6.20
N SER A 252 9.93 21.87 -5.19
CA SER A 252 10.48 21.06 -4.11
C SER A 252 10.12 21.63 -2.74
N VAL A 253 10.09 20.72 -1.76
CA VAL A 253 9.96 21.05 -0.33
C VAL A 253 11.23 20.59 0.37
N THR A 254 11.93 21.52 1.01
CA THR A 254 13.11 21.21 1.82
C THR A 254 12.67 20.71 3.19
N LEU A 255 13.23 19.57 3.61
CA LEU A 255 13.03 19.00 4.94
C LEU A 255 14.17 19.40 5.88
N GLU A 256 13.87 19.51 7.18
CA GLU A 256 14.89 19.75 8.20
C GLU A 256 15.80 18.52 8.41
N HIS A 257 15.29 17.32 8.08
CA HIS A 257 16.01 16.05 8.23
C HIS A 257 16.17 15.33 6.90
N PRO A 258 17.33 14.69 6.67
CA PRO A 258 17.64 14.02 5.41
C PRO A 258 16.98 12.63 5.29
N SER A 259 17.15 12.02 4.12
CA SER A 259 16.76 10.64 3.79
C SER A 259 15.26 10.34 3.87
N PRO A 260 14.37 11.15 3.27
CA PRO A 260 12.96 10.77 3.18
C PRO A 260 12.81 9.46 2.40
N SER A 261 12.07 8.49 2.95
CA SER A 261 11.95 7.15 2.35
C SER A 261 10.51 6.76 2.00
N THR A 262 9.61 6.79 2.96
CA THR A 262 8.21 6.37 2.78
C THR A 262 7.27 7.48 3.24
N LEU A 263 6.15 7.65 2.53
CA LEU A 263 5.15 8.65 2.83
C LEU A 263 3.83 8.00 3.25
N HIS A 264 3.21 8.56 4.30
CA HIS A 264 1.89 8.16 4.77
C HIS A 264 0.99 9.38 4.96
N THR A 265 -0.30 9.27 4.62
CA THR A 265 -1.29 10.28 5.00
C THR A 265 -1.74 10.07 6.43
N LEU A 266 -1.96 11.17 7.14
CA LEU A 266 -2.72 11.18 8.39
C LEU A 266 -4.19 11.54 8.12
N LYS A 267 -5.07 11.25 9.09
CA LYS A 267 -6.54 11.26 8.94
C LYS A 267 -7.14 12.52 8.29
N ASP A 268 -6.57 13.68 8.54
CA ASP A 268 -7.08 14.96 8.05
C ASP A 268 -6.54 15.36 6.68
N GLN A 269 -5.71 14.51 6.06
CA GLN A 269 -5.01 14.75 4.79
C GLN A 269 -4.22 16.08 4.72
N LYS A 270 -4.06 16.77 5.85
CA LYS A 270 -3.25 18.00 5.97
C LYS A 270 -1.83 17.69 6.42
N LEU A 271 -1.66 16.55 7.03
CA LEU A 271 -0.39 16.10 7.58
C LEU A 271 0.13 14.92 6.78
N LEU A 272 1.40 15.00 6.41
CA LEU A 272 2.19 13.89 5.89
C LEU A 272 3.08 13.37 6.99
N LEU A 273 3.14 12.06 7.14
CA LEU A 273 4.19 11.41 7.89
C LEU A 273 5.24 10.94 6.89
N ILE A 274 6.47 11.38 7.09
CA ILE A 274 7.62 11.14 6.23
C ILE A 274 8.61 10.29 7.02
N GLU A 275 8.79 9.03 6.67
CA GLU A 275 9.82 8.20 7.27
C GLU A 275 11.22 8.61 6.79
N HIS A 276 12.22 8.45 7.66
CA HIS A 276 13.62 8.74 7.34
C HIS A 276 14.46 7.47 7.45
N GLN A 277 15.19 7.13 6.38
CA GLN A 277 16.12 6.01 6.35
C GLN A 277 17.53 6.47 6.69
N ASN A 278 17.84 6.60 7.98
CA ASN A 278 19.11 7.16 8.47
C ASN A 278 20.26 6.11 8.57
N GLY A 279 20.16 5.02 7.82
CA GLY A 279 21.15 3.94 7.85
C GLY A 279 20.86 2.85 8.91
N MET A 280 21.55 1.72 8.77
CA MET A 280 21.25 0.46 9.46
C MET A 280 21.34 0.51 11.00
N PHE A 281 22.05 1.49 11.55
CA PHE A 281 22.28 1.61 13.00
C PHE A 281 21.61 2.83 13.63
N SER A 282 20.93 3.67 12.85
CA SER A 282 20.24 4.84 13.35
C SER A 282 18.87 4.46 13.93
N PRO A 283 18.38 5.20 14.94
CA PRO A 283 17.00 5.02 15.40
C PRO A 283 16.02 5.30 14.26
N LEU A 284 14.94 4.52 14.19
CA LEU A 284 13.82 4.82 13.29
C LEU A 284 13.26 6.20 13.63
N SER A 285 12.99 6.97 12.61
CA SER A 285 12.50 8.33 12.76
C SER A 285 11.56 8.72 11.63
N PHE A 286 10.73 9.70 11.91
CA PHE A 286 9.82 10.29 10.93
C PHE A 286 9.59 11.77 11.21
N THR A 287 9.22 12.51 10.17
CA THR A 287 8.74 13.89 10.26
C THR A 287 7.24 13.93 10.05
N ILE A 288 6.51 14.66 10.88
CA ILE A 288 5.14 15.07 10.57
C ILE A 288 5.23 16.44 9.91
N TYR A 289 4.82 16.52 8.67
CA TYR A 289 4.86 17.71 7.84
C TYR A 289 3.44 18.24 7.59
N ASN A 290 3.18 19.49 7.93
CA ASN A 290 1.91 20.15 7.63
C ASN A 290 1.95 20.73 6.20
N THR A 291 1.16 20.17 5.30
CA THR A 291 1.12 20.56 3.88
C THR A 291 0.60 21.97 3.63
N GLN A 292 -0.11 22.56 4.60
CA GLN A 292 -0.68 23.91 4.48
C GLN A 292 0.22 25.00 5.05
N THR A 293 0.91 24.73 6.18
CA THR A 293 1.72 25.71 6.88
C THR A 293 3.22 25.53 6.64
N GLY A 294 3.64 24.36 6.18
CA GLY A 294 5.05 24.00 6.04
C GLY A 294 5.74 23.63 7.35
N GLU A 295 5.01 23.63 8.48
CA GLU A 295 5.57 23.24 9.77
C GLU A 295 6.02 21.78 9.77
N GLN A 296 7.16 21.54 10.43
CA GLN A 296 7.77 20.22 10.55
C GLN A 296 7.96 19.86 12.02
N SER A 297 7.64 18.62 12.38
CA SER A 297 7.89 18.06 13.70
C SER A 297 8.61 16.72 13.54
N TYR A 298 9.84 16.65 14.04
CA TYR A 298 10.68 15.44 13.92
C TYR A 298 10.51 14.54 15.15
N HIS A 299 10.32 13.26 14.90
CA HIS A 299 10.08 12.23 15.91
C HIS A 299 11.09 11.09 15.76
N THR A 300 11.56 10.56 16.88
CA THR A 300 12.49 9.43 16.91
C THR A 300 11.92 8.33 17.79
N LEU A 301 11.87 7.11 17.28
CA LEU A 301 11.50 5.93 18.06
C LEU A 301 12.72 5.46 18.86
N LYS A 302 12.74 5.80 20.14
CA LYS A 302 13.82 5.45 21.08
C LYS A 302 13.49 4.14 21.81
N ASP A 303 14.51 3.55 22.38
CA ASP A 303 14.41 2.42 23.32
C ASP A 303 13.81 1.11 22.74
N LEU A 304 13.89 0.93 21.40
CA LEU A 304 13.49 -0.31 20.77
C LEU A 304 14.59 -1.37 20.89
N ASN A 305 14.21 -2.58 21.36
CA ASN A 305 15.10 -3.73 21.47
C ASN A 305 14.34 -5.04 21.11
N PRO A 306 14.73 -5.83 20.09
CA PRO A 306 15.81 -5.51 19.13
C PRO A 306 15.47 -4.29 18.28
N ARG A 307 16.45 -3.61 17.73
CA ARG A 307 16.23 -2.49 16.82
C ARG A 307 15.74 -3.00 15.48
N PRO A 308 14.52 -2.73 15.07
CA PRO A 308 14.06 -3.00 13.72
C PRO A 308 14.74 -2.04 12.73
N HIS A 309 14.87 -2.45 11.48
CA HIS A 309 15.54 -1.67 10.46
C HIS A 309 14.61 -0.78 9.64
N TYR A 310 13.31 -1.05 9.69
CA TYR A 310 12.29 -0.33 8.94
C TYR A 310 10.92 -0.41 9.65
N ILE A 311 10.04 0.45 9.24
CA ILE A 311 8.64 0.46 9.67
C ILE A 311 7.83 -0.30 8.62
N ASP A 312 7.08 -1.33 9.04
CA ASP A 312 6.22 -2.07 8.12
C ASP A 312 4.93 -1.30 7.81
N HIS A 313 4.30 -0.77 8.86
CA HIS A 313 3.07 0.00 8.72
C HIS A 313 2.99 1.11 9.75
N ILE A 314 2.41 2.24 9.32
CA ILE A 314 1.94 3.31 10.20
C ILE A 314 0.47 3.60 9.89
N ARG A 315 -0.34 3.74 10.94
CA ARG A 315 -1.73 4.20 10.84
C ARG A 315 -2.06 5.13 11.99
N GLN A 316 -2.79 6.19 11.70
CA GLN A 316 -3.32 7.06 12.75
C GLN A 316 -4.58 6.44 13.36
N ILE A 317 -4.56 6.24 14.68
CA ILE A 317 -5.72 5.73 15.44
C ILE A 317 -6.69 6.88 15.69
N ASP A 318 -6.17 7.96 16.26
CA ASP A 318 -6.91 9.19 16.57
C ASP A 318 -6.00 10.42 16.44
N ASP A 319 -6.48 11.59 16.82
CA ASP A 319 -5.74 12.86 16.69
C ASP A 319 -4.42 12.92 17.47
N LYS A 320 -4.16 11.96 18.34
CA LYS A 320 -2.99 11.95 19.24
C LYS A 320 -2.09 10.76 19.05
N ARG A 321 -2.61 9.65 18.52
CA ARG A 321 -1.90 8.36 18.55
C ARG A 321 -1.70 7.76 17.17
N LEU A 322 -0.51 7.21 16.99
CA LEU A 322 -0.17 6.37 15.84
C LEU A 322 -0.04 4.92 16.29
N MET A 323 -0.52 4.03 15.46
CA MET A 323 -0.20 2.61 15.47
C MET A 323 0.99 2.40 14.54
N ILE A 324 2.06 1.80 15.04
CA ILE A 324 3.28 1.52 14.27
C ILE A 324 3.57 0.03 14.38
N ILE A 325 3.73 -0.63 13.25
CA ILE A 325 4.12 -2.04 13.17
C ILE A 325 5.59 -2.11 12.76
N LEU A 326 6.37 -2.87 13.52
CA LEU A 326 7.79 -3.10 13.31
C LEU A 326 8.06 -4.60 13.44
N ALA A 327 8.24 -5.33 12.35
CA ALA A 327 8.35 -6.78 12.39
C ALA A 327 7.19 -7.39 13.21
N ASN A 328 7.51 -8.08 14.31
CA ASN A 328 6.51 -8.68 15.21
C ASN A 328 6.11 -7.78 16.40
N GLN A 329 6.27 -6.48 16.29
CA GLN A 329 5.92 -5.54 17.36
C GLN A 329 4.85 -4.56 16.91
N LEU A 330 3.82 -4.41 17.73
CA LEU A 330 2.81 -3.37 17.61
C LEU A 330 3.07 -2.31 18.68
N LEU A 331 3.32 -1.10 18.24
CA LEU A 331 3.54 0.06 19.10
C LEU A 331 2.36 1.02 19.02
N ILE A 332 1.99 1.56 20.17
CA ILE A 332 1.13 2.75 20.23
C ILE A 332 2.03 3.94 20.61
N TYR A 333 2.09 4.90 19.71
CA TYR A 333 2.92 6.09 19.86
C TYR A 333 2.05 7.33 20.08
N ASP A 334 2.31 8.06 21.16
CA ASP A 334 1.64 9.33 21.45
C ASP A 334 2.42 10.48 20.81
N MET A 335 1.82 11.14 19.84
CA MET A 335 2.47 12.22 19.06
C MET A 335 2.77 13.46 19.90
N LYS A 336 1.95 13.73 20.93
CA LYS A 336 2.14 14.93 21.78
C LYS A 336 3.30 14.77 22.76
N SER A 337 3.35 13.64 23.46
CA SER A 337 4.45 13.35 24.40
C SER A 337 5.71 12.83 23.71
N GLN A 338 5.61 12.48 22.43
CA GLN A 338 6.67 11.88 21.62
C GLN A 338 7.22 10.58 22.24
N LYS A 339 6.34 9.73 22.73
CA LYS A 339 6.70 8.46 23.41
C LYS A 339 5.92 7.29 22.91
N ILE A 340 6.56 6.12 22.94
CA ILE A 340 5.88 4.84 22.87
C ILE A 340 5.15 4.64 24.19
N VAL A 341 3.83 4.53 24.15
CA VAL A 341 2.97 4.40 25.34
C VAL A 341 2.48 2.97 25.54
N SER A 342 2.59 2.12 24.53
CA SER A 342 2.34 0.67 24.63
C SER A 342 3.17 -0.06 23.59
N GLN A 343 3.59 -1.28 23.93
CA GLN A 343 4.31 -2.19 23.05
C GLN A 343 3.79 -3.61 23.26
N THR A 344 3.33 -4.25 22.19
CA THR A 344 2.77 -5.59 22.20
C THR A 344 3.50 -6.47 21.19
N THR A 345 3.92 -7.67 21.58
CA THR A 345 4.50 -8.65 20.65
C THR A 345 3.38 -9.31 19.87
N LEU A 346 3.50 -9.28 18.55
CA LEU A 346 2.58 -9.93 17.64
C LEU A 346 2.91 -11.42 17.47
N SER A 347 1.92 -12.17 17.02
CA SER A 347 2.03 -13.62 16.83
C SER A 347 2.85 -14.03 15.60
N GLU A 348 3.08 -13.14 14.67
CA GLU A 348 3.86 -13.33 13.45
C GLU A 348 4.67 -12.08 13.08
N ASP A 349 5.76 -12.27 12.33
CA ASP A 349 6.71 -11.21 11.98
C ASP A 349 6.23 -10.31 10.83
N TYR A 350 5.11 -10.64 10.18
CA TYR A 350 4.68 -9.90 8.99
C TYR A 350 3.18 -9.63 9.00
N VAL A 351 2.82 -8.36 9.06
CA VAL A 351 1.45 -7.86 8.91
C VAL A 351 1.26 -7.37 7.49
N SER A 352 0.27 -7.91 6.79
CA SER A 352 -0.03 -7.52 5.41
C SER A 352 -0.88 -6.26 5.32
N GLY A 353 -1.69 -5.99 6.32
CA GLY A 353 -2.55 -4.82 6.33
C GLY A 353 -3.22 -4.55 7.67
N ILE A 354 -3.68 -3.31 7.82
CA ILE A 354 -4.35 -2.82 9.01
C ILE A 354 -5.70 -2.23 8.60
N TRP A 355 -6.73 -2.67 9.28
CA TRP A 355 -8.05 -2.04 9.26
C TRP A 355 -8.34 -1.44 10.64
N ILE A 356 -8.69 -0.16 10.67
CA ILE A 356 -9.15 0.53 11.90
C ILE A 356 -10.64 0.78 11.73
N ASN A 357 -11.44 0.31 12.67
CA ASN A 357 -12.87 0.57 12.67
C ASN A 357 -13.11 2.08 12.83
N PRO A 358 -14.06 2.65 12.06
CA PRO A 358 -14.38 4.09 12.09
C PRO A 358 -14.85 4.57 13.44
#